data_d17cce5be11871223dba80ab66d4d973
#
_entry.id   d17cce5be11871223dba80ab66d4d973
#
_cell.length_a   1.000
_cell.length_b   1.000
_cell.length_c   1.000
_cell.angle_alpha   90.00
_cell.angle_beta   90.00
_cell.angle_gamma   90.00
#
_symmetry.space_group_name_H-M   'P 1'
#
loop_
_entity.id
_entity.type
_entity.pdbx_description
1 polymer ?
#
loop_
_entity_poly.entity_id
_entity_poly.type
_entity_poly.pdbx_seq_one_letter_code
_entity_poly.pdbx_strand_id
1 'polypeptide(L)'
;MKKKLIYAAVVSALLAGCGGSDDNKGDTSSYLDYLLTGSNAVRPSALAARASDGTLKFSTETADLSNPVSAMSTLDGWSTTQAIQIVPVTSSGITVQAPTAAEFGASVAPLYLLELTFDSTALRPSGVKKVLTYGVDFVVAASAGKLNLVPLKPLNPSSYYMIVATDSLKDSRGDALKAGSDYGNYKNNAGSNAQEQTINGLIALQEGLFKAATGIATDHVIFSDWFGTQSGADVLVAVKSAAASVLKSPTLDAAALWKQDAKGNTSLPGTYTLAVTGNNAFLTQLNTELFLPQDQKDALTAAFGPGTPLNGVAQLTKVYTGSVKLPYFLSTPAIAGSWDKAKTQSWHGAIPSLYAIANALKASDSEVITGLVGAGVDPALLGELIADPTRQSELLAEASKLIGVTLTSGGKPLDAERNIGRFNPLPMLEEVQSV
;
A
#
# COMPACT_ATOMS: atom_id res chain seq x y z
N MET A 1 -16.21 -17.66 -22.07
CA MET A 1 -15.49 -17.99 -20.85
C MET A 1 -13.98 -17.63 -20.85
N LYS A 2 -13.35 -17.26 -21.97
CA LYS A 2 -11.90 -16.96 -22.05
C LYS A 2 -11.49 -15.52 -21.66
N LYS A 3 -12.43 -14.60 -21.42
CA LYS A 3 -12.14 -13.17 -21.16
C LYS A 3 -11.79 -12.82 -19.71
N LYS A 4 -12.10 -13.66 -18.73
CA LYS A 4 -11.89 -13.37 -17.29
C LYS A 4 -10.47 -13.65 -16.77
N LEU A 5 -9.64 -14.35 -17.56
CA LEU A 5 -8.29 -14.82 -17.18
C LEU A 5 -7.17 -13.79 -17.39
N ILE A 6 -7.45 -12.73 -18.12
CA ILE A 6 -6.40 -11.84 -18.66
C ILE A 6 -5.97 -10.77 -17.63
N TYR A 7 -6.82 -10.44 -16.66
CA TYR A 7 -6.57 -9.32 -15.74
C TYR A 7 -5.40 -9.53 -14.77
N ALA A 8 -5.15 -10.74 -14.32
CA ALA A 8 -4.04 -10.99 -13.38
C ALA A 8 -2.69 -11.25 -14.07
N ALA A 9 -2.70 -11.83 -15.28
CA ALA A 9 -1.48 -12.18 -16.01
C ALA A 9 -0.90 -11.02 -16.84
N VAL A 10 -1.74 -10.05 -17.23
CA VAL A 10 -1.35 -8.93 -18.11
C VAL A 10 -0.52 -7.88 -17.36
N VAL A 11 -0.76 -7.71 -16.07
CA VAL A 11 -0.03 -6.71 -15.27
C VAL A 11 1.47 -7.04 -15.13
N SER A 12 1.84 -8.31 -15.16
CA SER A 12 3.26 -8.70 -15.05
C SER A 12 4.07 -8.56 -16.35
N ALA A 13 3.41 -8.48 -17.51
CA ALA A 13 4.08 -8.38 -18.81
C ALA A 13 4.29 -6.94 -19.29
N LEU A 14 3.67 -5.96 -18.63
CA LEU A 14 3.70 -4.54 -19.04
C LEU A 14 5.06 -3.88 -18.90
N LEU A 15 5.98 -4.43 -18.13
CA LEU A 15 7.28 -3.82 -17.86
C LEU A 15 8.37 -4.14 -18.90
N ALA A 16 8.10 -5.00 -19.88
CA ALA A 16 9.15 -5.52 -20.76
C ALA A 16 9.14 -4.98 -22.21
N GLY A 17 8.22 -4.10 -22.61
CA GLY A 17 8.15 -3.82 -24.03
C GLY A 17 7.31 -2.67 -24.55
N CYS A 18 7.40 -1.47 -23.97
CA CYS A 18 6.94 -0.26 -24.66
C CYS A 18 7.95 0.87 -24.43
N GLY A 19 9.02 0.85 -25.19
CA GLY A 19 9.75 2.07 -25.55
C GLY A 19 8.88 2.81 -26.58
N GLY A 20 7.90 3.62 -26.12
CA GLY A 20 7.21 4.56 -26.97
C GLY A 20 8.21 5.63 -27.39
N SER A 21 8.54 5.70 -28.66
CA SER A 21 9.25 6.83 -29.23
C SER A 21 8.34 8.04 -29.10
N ASP A 22 8.79 9.08 -28.38
CA ASP A 22 8.18 10.40 -28.37
C ASP A 22 8.30 11.04 -29.77
N ASP A 23 7.35 10.75 -30.66
CA ASP A 23 7.27 11.37 -31.98
C ASP A 23 6.58 12.75 -31.95
N ASN A 24 6.32 13.32 -30.77
CA ASN A 24 5.80 14.68 -30.60
C ASN A 24 6.92 15.76 -30.61
N LYS A 25 7.90 15.66 -31.49
CA LYS A 25 8.85 16.75 -31.75
C LYS A 25 8.17 17.89 -32.50
N GLY A 26 7.46 18.74 -31.76
CA GLY A 26 6.84 19.96 -32.32
C GLY A 26 5.60 20.44 -31.60
N ASP A 27 4.93 19.61 -30.82
CA ASP A 27 3.79 20.06 -30.02
C ASP A 27 4.30 20.65 -28.68
N THR A 28 4.03 21.95 -28.46
CA THR A 28 4.35 22.68 -27.22
C THR A 28 3.29 22.45 -26.13
N SER A 29 2.36 21.53 -26.32
CA SER A 29 1.30 21.27 -25.35
C SER A 29 1.83 20.48 -24.15
N SER A 30 1.32 20.83 -22.97
CA SER A 30 1.54 20.08 -21.74
C SER A 30 0.58 18.88 -21.67
N TYR A 31 1.07 17.73 -21.17
CA TYR A 31 0.25 16.51 -21.06
C TYR A 31 0.57 15.70 -19.79
N LEU A 32 -0.25 14.71 -19.47
CA LEU A 32 -0.01 13.79 -18.36
C LEU A 32 0.58 12.48 -18.87
N ASP A 33 1.71 12.08 -18.28
CA ASP A 33 2.32 10.78 -18.53
C ASP A 33 1.50 9.66 -17.86
N TYR A 34 1.13 8.65 -18.64
CA TYR A 34 0.30 7.52 -18.15
C TYR A 34 1.13 6.29 -17.82
N LEU A 35 1.92 5.83 -18.76
CA LEU A 35 2.80 4.66 -18.57
C LEU A 35 4.14 5.15 -18.06
N LEU A 36 4.32 5.11 -16.74
CA LEU A 36 5.55 5.56 -16.11
C LEU A 36 6.67 4.55 -16.28
N THR A 37 7.83 5.05 -16.68
CA THR A 37 9.07 4.29 -16.78
C THR A 37 10.17 4.95 -15.94
N GLY A 38 11.19 4.17 -15.57
CA GLY A 38 12.37 4.68 -14.86
C GLY A 38 12.05 5.28 -13.48
N SER A 39 12.63 6.45 -13.19
CA SER A 39 12.51 7.12 -11.89
C SER A 39 11.10 7.64 -11.57
N ASN A 40 10.24 7.71 -12.55
CA ASN A 40 8.84 8.16 -12.38
C ASN A 40 7.88 7.02 -12.05
N ALA A 41 8.36 5.78 -12.01
CA ALA A 41 7.54 4.59 -11.82
C ALA A 41 6.95 4.43 -10.40
N VAL A 42 7.39 5.22 -9.42
CA VAL A 42 6.92 5.10 -8.03
C VAL A 42 5.74 6.03 -7.80
N ARG A 43 4.56 5.58 -8.18
CA ARG A 43 3.29 6.20 -7.80
C ARG A 43 2.28 5.11 -7.45
N PRO A 44 1.25 5.40 -6.62
CA PRO A 44 0.15 4.47 -6.46
C PRO A 44 -0.55 4.20 -7.80
N SER A 45 -0.43 2.98 -8.29
CA SER A 45 -1.05 2.52 -9.54
C SER A 45 -1.27 1.03 -9.49
N ALA A 46 -2.40 0.55 -9.98
CA ALA A 46 -2.65 -0.87 -10.14
C ALA A 46 -2.00 -1.44 -11.41
N LEU A 47 -1.63 -0.59 -12.37
CA LEU A 47 -0.98 -1.00 -13.61
C LEU A 47 0.54 -1.07 -13.47
N ALA A 48 1.14 -0.10 -12.76
CA ALA A 48 2.58 0.09 -12.76
C ALA A 48 3.35 -0.85 -11.81
N ALA A 49 2.70 -1.39 -10.77
CA ALA A 49 3.41 -2.13 -9.74
C ALA A 49 2.51 -3.15 -9.06
N ARG A 50 2.15 -4.24 -9.74
CA ARG A 50 1.41 -5.34 -9.15
C ARG A 50 1.93 -6.69 -9.65
N ALA A 51 2.30 -7.56 -8.72
CA ALA A 51 2.67 -8.93 -9.02
C ALA A 51 1.42 -9.81 -9.26
N SER A 52 1.63 -11.00 -9.82
CA SER A 52 0.55 -11.97 -10.07
C SER A 52 -0.09 -12.52 -8.80
N ASP A 53 0.58 -12.41 -7.66
CA ASP A 53 0.07 -12.75 -6.33
C ASP A 53 -0.69 -11.59 -5.66
N GLY A 54 -0.81 -10.45 -6.34
CA GLY A 54 -1.52 -9.27 -5.85
C GLY A 54 -0.68 -8.33 -4.99
N THR A 55 0.58 -8.68 -4.68
CA THR A 55 1.52 -7.78 -4.00
C THR A 55 2.05 -6.71 -4.95
N LEU A 56 2.73 -5.70 -4.40
CA LEU A 56 3.44 -4.73 -5.21
C LEU A 56 4.63 -5.41 -5.90
N LYS A 57 5.05 -4.85 -7.05
CA LYS A 57 6.23 -5.32 -7.80
C LYS A 57 7.00 -4.13 -8.32
N PHE A 58 8.28 -4.09 -8.02
CA PHE A 58 9.19 -3.08 -8.53
C PHE A 58 10.30 -3.71 -9.37
N SER A 59 10.74 -3.01 -10.42
CA SER A 59 11.77 -3.52 -11.34
C SER A 59 13.14 -3.74 -10.68
N THR A 60 13.38 -3.11 -9.54
CA THR A 60 14.64 -3.17 -8.79
C THR A 60 14.59 -4.08 -7.56
N GLU A 61 13.53 -4.88 -7.43
CA GLU A 61 13.43 -5.81 -6.30
C GLU A 61 14.49 -6.90 -6.37
N THR A 62 14.97 -7.32 -5.22
CA THR A 62 15.91 -8.42 -5.02
C THR A 62 15.34 -9.39 -3.98
N ALA A 63 15.97 -10.53 -3.75
CA ALA A 63 15.60 -11.43 -2.67
C ALA A 63 15.99 -10.90 -1.27
N ASP A 64 16.76 -9.81 -1.21
CA ASP A 64 17.19 -9.20 0.05
C ASP A 64 16.12 -8.21 0.59
N LEU A 65 15.36 -8.62 1.58
CA LEU A 65 14.34 -7.81 2.24
C LEU A 65 14.91 -6.68 3.12
N SER A 66 16.23 -6.62 3.32
CA SER A 66 16.86 -5.44 3.92
C SER A 66 16.89 -4.25 2.96
N ASN A 67 16.72 -4.50 1.66
CA ASN A 67 16.50 -3.46 0.66
C ASN A 67 15.06 -2.93 0.79
N PRO A 68 14.85 -1.63 1.04
CA PRO A 68 13.52 -1.06 1.22
C PRO A 68 12.56 -1.30 0.04
N VAL A 69 13.07 -1.32 -1.19
CA VAL A 69 12.25 -1.57 -2.39
C VAL A 69 11.77 -3.01 -2.42
N SER A 70 12.64 -3.96 -2.07
CA SER A 70 12.29 -5.38 -1.98
C SER A 70 11.30 -5.64 -0.85
N ALA A 71 11.48 -5.00 0.31
CA ALA A 71 10.53 -5.07 1.41
C ALA A 71 9.16 -4.48 1.02
N MET A 72 9.13 -3.35 0.29
CA MET A 72 7.87 -2.78 -0.21
C MET A 72 7.15 -3.71 -1.19
N SER A 73 7.87 -4.52 -1.97
CA SER A 73 7.26 -5.43 -2.94
C SER A 73 6.51 -6.61 -2.29
N THR A 74 6.69 -6.85 -0.98
CA THR A 74 5.92 -7.85 -0.24
C THR A 74 4.56 -7.34 0.23
N LEU A 75 4.30 -6.01 0.15
CA LEU A 75 3.05 -5.41 0.59
C LEU A 75 1.91 -5.69 -0.38
N ASP A 76 0.70 -5.79 0.14
CA ASP A 76 -0.53 -6.04 -0.62
C ASP A 76 -1.22 -4.78 -1.14
N GLY A 77 -0.58 -3.66 -1.03
CA GLY A 77 -1.09 -2.38 -1.50
C GLY A 77 -0.20 -1.20 -1.11
N TRP A 78 -0.62 -0.03 -1.53
CA TRP A 78 0.08 1.23 -1.31
C TRP A 78 -0.20 1.81 0.06
N SER A 79 0.67 2.71 0.52
CA SER A 79 0.49 3.40 1.80
C SER A 79 -0.82 4.18 1.86
N THR A 80 -1.46 4.18 3.02
CA THR A 80 -2.68 4.96 3.29
C THR A 80 -2.41 6.46 3.47
N THR A 81 -1.16 6.86 3.63
CA THR A 81 -0.76 8.25 3.90
C THR A 81 0.17 8.83 2.84
N GLN A 82 0.61 8.02 1.88
CA GLN A 82 1.49 8.46 0.82
C GLN A 82 0.80 9.48 -0.09
N ALA A 83 1.55 10.51 -0.50
CA ALA A 83 1.10 11.41 -1.54
C ALA A 83 0.97 10.66 -2.87
N ILE A 84 -0.12 10.90 -3.57
CA ILE A 84 -0.41 10.32 -4.87
C ILE A 84 0.15 11.26 -5.93
N GLN A 85 1.10 10.77 -6.72
CA GLN A 85 1.81 11.60 -7.69
C GLN A 85 1.14 11.55 -9.07
N ILE A 86 0.97 12.72 -9.67
CA ILE A 86 0.64 12.90 -11.08
C ILE A 86 1.84 13.58 -11.73
N VAL A 87 2.25 13.07 -12.88
CA VAL A 87 3.47 13.54 -13.57
C VAL A 87 3.09 14.28 -14.83
N PRO A 88 3.04 15.62 -14.78
CA PRO A 88 2.90 16.44 -15.98
C PRO A 88 4.20 16.42 -16.78
N VAL A 89 4.08 16.33 -18.08
CA VAL A 89 5.19 16.56 -19.01
C VAL A 89 4.96 17.91 -19.69
N THR A 90 5.95 18.78 -19.60
CA THR A 90 5.88 20.14 -20.08
C THR A 90 7.11 20.49 -20.90
N SER A 91 6.98 21.40 -21.87
CA SER A 91 8.13 21.96 -22.58
C SER A 91 8.98 22.84 -21.67
N SER A 92 10.23 23.09 -22.06
CA SER A 92 11.16 23.93 -21.30
C SER A 92 10.57 25.30 -20.97
N GLY A 93 10.67 25.71 -19.69
CA GLY A 93 10.12 26.97 -19.19
C GLY A 93 8.63 26.95 -18.86
N ILE A 94 7.94 25.85 -19.11
CA ILE A 94 6.53 25.68 -18.76
C ILE A 94 6.46 24.78 -17.50
N THR A 95 5.60 25.13 -16.56
CA THR A 95 5.38 24.38 -15.33
C THR A 95 3.90 24.09 -15.12
N VAL A 96 3.56 23.16 -14.25
CA VAL A 96 2.20 22.96 -13.77
C VAL A 96 2.16 23.34 -12.31
N GLN A 97 1.20 24.19 -11.95
CA GLN A 97 0.99 24.62 -10.58
C GLN A 97 -0.12 23.80 -9.93
N ALA A 98 -0.10 23.75 -8.60
CA ALA A 98 -1.20 23.15 -7.87
C ALA A 98 -2.49 23.94 -8.12
N PRO A 99 -3.59 23.29 -8.52
CA PRO A 99 -4.86 23.96 -8.70
C PRO A 99 -5.37 24.60 -7.41
N THR A 100 -6.05 25.72 -7.56
CA THR A 100 -6.60 26.51 -6.47
C THR A 100 -7.94 25.97 -5.98
N ALA A 101 -8.38 26.38 -4.79
CA ALA A 101 -9.69 26.02 -4.27
C ALA A 101 -10.85 26.49 -5.17
N ALA A 102 -10.69 27.62 -5.88
CA ALA A 102 -11.69 28.13 -6.81
C ALA A 102 -11.85 27.19 -8.03
N GLU A 103 -10.75 26.63 -8.55
CA GLU A 103 -10.79 25.66 -9.64
C GLU A 103 -11.42 24.34 -9.21
N PHE A 104 -11.23 23.92 -7.96
CA PHE A 104 -11.95 22.77 -7.40
C PHE A 104 -13.45 23.03 -7.17
N GLY A 105 -13.88 24.27 -7.07
CA GLY A 105 -15.29 24.67 -7.00
C GLY A 105 -15.98 24.81 -8.35
N ALA A 106 -15.27 24.64 -9.46
CA ALA A 106 -15.84 24.70 -10.81
C ALA A 106 -16.71 23.48 -11.13
N SER A 107 -17.55 23.56 -12.16
CA SER A 107 -18.40 22.47 -12.63
C SER A 107 -17.61 21.22 -13.03
N VAL A 108 -16.42 21.41 -13.57
CA VAL A 108 -15.43 20.35 -13.84
C VAL A 108 -14.16 20.72 -13.11
N ALA A 109 -13.87 20.04 -11.99
CA ALA A 109 -12.65 20.26 -11.24
C ALA A 109 -11.43 19.63 -11.95
N PRO A 110 -10.21 20.16 -11.72
CA PRO A 110 -9.03 19.69 -12.43
C PRO A 110 -8.60 18.26 -12.02
N LEU A 111 -8.86 17.87 -10.78
CA LEU A 111 -8.48 16.56 -10.24
C LEU A 111 -9.57 16.02 -9.31
N TYR A 112 -9.74 14.71 -9.34
CA TYR A 112 -10.65 13.98 -8.46
C TYR A 112 -9.93 12.80 -7.82
N LEU A 113 -10.28 12.53 -6.56
CA LEU A 113 -9.92 11.32 -5.84
C LEU A 113 -11.22 10.64 -5.38
N LEU A 114 -11.41 9.38 -5.75
CA LEU A 114 -12.63 8.63 -5.50
C LEU A 114 -12.31 7.34 -4.73
N GLU A 115 -13.06 7.04 -3.69
CA GLU A 115 -13.05 5.72 -3.05
C GLU A 115 -13.99 4.80 -3.84
N LEU A 116 -13.51 3.60 -4.14
CA LEU A 116 -14.21 2.64 -4.99
C LEU A 116 -14.84 1.51 -4.17
N THR A 117 -15.93 0.96 -4.65
CA THR A 117 -16.34 -0.40 -4.33
C THR A 117 -15.61 -1.36 -5.26
N PHE A 118 -15.23 -2.52 -4.76
CA PHE A 118 -14.45 -3.49 -5.50
C PHE A 118 -15.16 -4.85 -5.52
N ASP A 119 -15.26 -5.42 -6.69
CA ASP A 119 -15.75 -6.78 -6.87
C ASP A 119 -14.55 -7.74 -6.73
N SER A 120 -14.47 -8.42 -5.59
CA SER A 120 -13.41 -9.38 -5.31
C SER A 120 -13.46 -10.60 -6.22
N THR A 121 -14.63 -10.92 -6.76
CA THR A 121 -14.85 -12.02 -7.71
C THR A 121 -14.31 -11.68 -9.10
N ALA A 122 -14.63 -10.47 -9.58
CA ALA A 122 -14.17 -9.99 -10.88
C ALA A 122 -12.79 -9.33 -10.80
N LEU A 123 -12.22 -9.15 -9.61
CA LEU A 123 -10.94 -8.48 -9.31
C LEU A 123 -10.82 -7.10 -9.96
N ARG A 124 -11.90 -6.32 -9.90
CA ARG A 124 -11.96 -4.99 -10.53
C ARG A 124 -12.88 -4.04 -9.75
N PRO A 125 -12.72 -2.72 -9.92
CA PRO A 125 -13.70 -1.75 -9.43
C PRO A 125 -15.09 -2.04 -9.97
N SER A 126 -16.11 -1.92 -9.11
CA SER A 126 -17.52 -2.17 -9.46
C SER A 126 -18.41 -0.95 -9.27
N GLY A 127 -17.93 0.08 -8.58
CA GLY A 127 -18.67 1.30 -8.32
C GLY A 127 -17.82 2.36 -7.63
N VAL A 128 -18.41 3.52 -7.37
CA VAL A 128 -17.83 4.59 -6.56
C VAL A 128 -18.58 4.64 -5.23
N LYS A 129 -17.82 4.51 -4.14
CA LYS A 129 -18.34 4.59 -2.78
C LYS A 129 -18.44 6.04 -2.30
N LYS A 130 -17.43 6.84 -2.63
CA LYS A 130 -17.35 8.25 -2.24
C LYS A 130 -16.49 9.04 -3.21
N VAL A 131 -16.92 10.23 -3.58
CA VAL A 131 -16.05 11.25 -4.20
C VAL A 131 -15.46 12.07 -3.05
N LEU A 132 -14.13 12.11 -2.94
CA LEU A 132 -13.42 12.81 -1.88
C LEU A 132 -13.39 14.32 -2.19
N THR A 133 -13.43 15.14 -1.14
CA THR A 133 -13.55 16.59 -1.25
C THR A 133 -12.21 17.27 -1.04
N TYR A 134 -11.81 18.13 -1.98
CA TYR A 134 -10.64 18.99 -1.83
C TYR A 134 -10.76 19.91 -0.59
N GLY A 135 -9.66 20.09 0.13
CA GLY A 135 -9.60 20.86 1.37
C GLY A 135 -10.18 20.17 2.60
N VAL A 136 -10.86 19.03 2.44
CA VAL A 136 -11.43 18.23 3.53
C VAL A 136 -10.79 16.85 3.62
N ASP A 137 -10.72 16.15 2.51
CA ASP A 137 -10.18 14.79 2.44
C ASP A 137 -8.74 14.80 1.86
N PHE A 138 -8.43 15.73 0.96
CA PHE A 138 -7.11 15.89 0.36
C PHE A 138 -6.81 17.32 -0.07
N VAL A 139 -5.53 17.61 -0.30
CA VAL A 139 -5.06 18.84 -0.96
C VAL A 139 -4.10 18.48 -2.08
N VAL A 140 -3.79 19.44 -2.94
CA VAL A 140 -2.82 19.28 -4.03
C VAL A 140 -1.66 20.24 -3.83
N ALA A 141 -0.44 19.73 -3.93
CA ALA A 141 0.79 20.51 -3.88
C ALA A 141 1.63 20.23 -5.13
N ALA A 142 2.28 21.24 -5.66
CA ALA A 142 3.26 21.07 -6.73
C ALA A 142 4.68 21.06 -6.15
N SER A 143 5.46 20.07 -6.51
CA SER A 143 6.89 20.00 -6.14
C SER A 143 7.68 19.18 -7.14
N ALA A 144 8.90 19.60 -7.42
CA ALA A 144 9.82 18.91 -8.34
C ALA A 144 9.18 18.52 -9.69
N GLY A 145 8.33 19.41 -10.25
CA GLY A 145 7.65 19.17 -11.53
C GLY A 145 6.50 18.19 -11.48
N LYS A 146 6.07 17.75 -10.29
CA LYS A 146 4.96 16.82 -10.09
C LYS A 146 3.84 17.48 -9.31
N LEU A 147 2.61 17.00 -9.52
CA LEU A 147 1.47 17.30 -8.68
C LEU A 147 1.31 16.15 -7.67
N ASN A 148 1.20 16.50 -6.41
CA ASN A 148 1.04 15.57 -5.31
C ASN A 148 -0.33 15.78 -4.68
N LEU A 149 -1.22 14.80 -4.81
CA LEU A 149 -2.44 14.76 -4.02
C LEU A 149 -2.08 14.20 -2.65
N VAL A 150 -2.20 15.03 -1.63
CA VAL A 150 -1.82 14.69 -0.26
C VAL A 150 -3.10 14.44 0.53
N PRO A 151 -3.35 13.20 0.98
CA PRO A 151 -4.47 12.92 1.87
C PRO A 151 -4.34 13.71 3.18
N LEU A 152 -5.39 14.39 3.60
CA LEU A 152 -5.45 15.11 4.89
C LEU A 152 -5.78 14.19 6.06
N LYS A 153 -6.28 13.01 5.76
CA LYS A 153 -6.52 11.89 6.68
C LYS A 153 -6.01 10.62 6.00
N PRO A 154 -5.53 9.64 6.76
CA PRO A 154 -5.19 8.34 6.18
C PRO A 154 -6.35 7.82 5.33
N LEU A 155 -6.05 7.33 4.15
CA LEU A 155 -7.00 6.58 3.34
C LEU A 155 -7.39 5.30 4.09
N ASN A 156 -8.59 4.79 3.83
CA ASN A 156 -9.01 3.53 4.45
C ASN A 156 -8.07 2.39 4.03
N PRO A 157 -7.62 1.53 4.96
CA PRO A 157 -6.86 0.34 4.62
C PRO A 157 -7.74 -0.65 3.85
N SER A 158 -7.12 -1.61 3.16
CA SER A 158 -7.80 -2.65 2.37
C SER A 158 -8.85 -2.10 1.40
N SER A 159 -8.65 -0.88 0.92
CA SER A 159 -9.61 -0.14 0.09
C SER A 159 -9.02 0.20 -1.27
N TYR A 160 -9.87 0.60 -2.19
CA TYR A 160 -9.46 0.98 -3.53
C TYR A 160 -9.82 2.42 -3.82
N TYR A 161 -8.93 3.09 -4.53
CA TYR A 161 -9.07 4.49 -4.87
C TYR A 161 -8.79 4.72 -6.35
N MET A 162 -9.45 5.70 -6.93
CA MET A 162 -9.24 6.12 -8.31
C MET A 162 -8.91 7.61 -8.36
N ILE A 163 -7.93 7.94 -9.17
CA ILE A 163 -7.55 9.30 -9.50
C ILE A 163 -8.06 9.61 -10.90
N VAL A 164 -8.65 10.77 -11.08
CA VAL A 164 -9.05 11.29 -12.40
C VAL A 164 -8.52 12.69 -12.54
N ALA A 165 -7.86 12.98 -13.67
CA ALA A 165 -7.52 14.32 -14.09
C ALA A 165 -8.35 14.71 -15.32
N THR A 166 -8.74 15.98 -15.38
CA THR A 166 -9.55 16.53 -16.45
C THR A 166 -8.79 17.61 -17.21
N ASP A 167 -9.31 17.98 -18.36
CA ASP A 167 -8.84 19.09 -19.18
C ASP A 167 -8.99 20.49 -18.53
N SER A 168 -9.60 20.55 -17.33
CA SER A 168 -9.59 21.75 -16.50
C SER A 168 -8.25 21.98 -15.81
N LEU A 169 -7.35 21.00 -15.80
CA LEU A 169 -5.98 21.13 -15.31
C LEU A 169 -5.16 21.94 -16.32
N LYS A 170 -4.47 22.99 -15.85
CA LYS A 170 -3.79 23.96 -16.69
C LYS A 170 -2.30 24.07 -16.40
N ASP A 171 -1.54 24.42 -17.41
CA ASP A 171 -0.13 24.78 -17.25
C ASP A 171 0.04 26.28 -16.89
N SER A 172 1.29 26.72 -16.71
CA SER A 172 1.62 28.10 -16.31
C SER A 172 1.25 29.18 -17.34
N ARG A 173 0.86 28.79 -18.54
CA ARG A 173 0.33 29.70 -19.59
C ARG A 173 -1.19 29.82 -19.53
N GLY A 174 -1.85 28.96 -18.74
CA GLY A 174 -3.30 28.85 -18.71
C GLY A 174 -3.87 27.88 -19.75
N ASP A 175 -3.00 27.17 -20.47
CA ASP A 175 -3.43 26.18 -21.46
C ASP A 175 -3.84 24.89 -20.76
N ALA A 176 -4.94 24.26 -21.22
CA ALA A 176 -5.40 22.97 -20.72
C ALA A 176 -4.37 21.86 -21.00
N LEU A 177 -4.10 21.01 -20.02
CA LEU A 177 -3.32 19.82 -20.24
C LEU A 177 -4.09 18.84 -21.12
N LYS A 178 -3.34 18.05 -21.88
CA LYS A 178 -3.88 16.99 -22.74
C LYS A 178 -3.61 15.62 -22.14
N ALA A 179 -4.35 14.64 -22.62
CA ALA A 179 -4.00 13.24 -22.42
C ALA A 179 -2.63 12.96 -23.05
N GLY A 180 -1.79 12.22 -22.36
CA GLY A 180 -0.58 11.67 -22.97
C GLY A 180 -0.91 10.74 -24.13
N SER A 181 0.03 10.58 -25.07
CA SER A 181 -0.17 9.73 -26.25
C SER A 181 -0.64 8.32 -25.89
N ASP A 182 -0.06 7.72 -24.87
CA ASP A 182 -0.39 6.39 -24.41
C ASP A 182 -1.84 6.30 -23.89
N TYR A 183 -2.23 7.24 -23.01
CA TYR A 183 -3.60 7.28 -22.50
C TYR A 183 -4.61 7.52 -23.63
N GLY A 184 -4.33 8.49 -24.48
CA GLY A 184 -5.19 8.81 -25.62
C GLY A 184 -5.34 7.65 -26.59
N ASN A 185 -4.26 6.95 -26.87
CA ASN A 185 -4.27 5.76 -27.73
C ASN A 185 -5.12 4.64 -27.13
N TYR A 186 -4.89 4.30 -25.86
CA TYR A 186 -5.67 3.25 -25.21
C TYR A 186 -7.13 3.62 -24.97
N LYS A 187 -7.43 4.90 -24.72
CA LYS A 187 -8.80 5.40 -24.59
C LYS A 187 -9.58 5.28 -25.89
N ASN A 188 -8.97 5.68 -27.02
CA ASN A 188 -9.67 5.85 -28.29
C ASN A 188 -9.60 4.62 -29.22
N ASN A 189 -8.70 3.68 -28.96
CA ASN A 189 -8.50 2.50 -29.79
C ASN A 189 -8.86 1.22 -29.03
N ALA A 190 -9.57 0.33 -29.70
CA ALA A 190 -9.97 -0.95 -29.12
C ALA A 190 -8.79 -1.90 -28.80
N GLY A 191 -7.59 -1.56 -29.23
CA GLY A 191 -6.37 -2.34 -29.05
C GLY A 191 -6.21 -3.42 -30.13
N SER A 192 -4.97 -3.63 -30.56
CA SER A 192 -4.58 -4.61 -31.58
C SER A 192 -4.26 -5.98 -31.00
N ASN A 193 -3.97 -6.06 -29.71
CA ASN A 193 -3.64 -7.27 -28.97
C ASN A 193 -4.39 -7.35 -27.63
N ALA A 194 -4.33 -8.51 -26.97
CA ALA A 194 -5.08 -8.76 -25.74
C ALA A 194 -4.69 -7.82 -24.59
N GLN A 195 -3.46 -7.35 -24.56
CA GLN A 195 -2.96 -6.42 -23.54
C GLN A 195 -3.56 -5.02 -23.74
N GLU A 196 -3.51 -4.49 -24.93
CA GLU A 196 -4.11 -3.18 -25.28
C GLU A 196 -5.62 -3.21 -25.05
N GLN A 197 -6.30 -4.28 -25.46
CA GLN A 197 -7.73 -4.47 -25.22
C GLN A 197 -8.06 -4.46 -23.72
N THR A 198 -7.19 -5.04 -22.90
CA THR A 198 -7.36 -5.03 -21.43
C THR A 198 -7.23 -3.63 -20.88
N ILE A 199 -6.20 -2.87 -21.29
CA ILE A 199 -5.99 -1.49 -20.84
C ILE A 199 -7.14 -0.59 -21.30
N ASN A 200 -7.55 -0.69 -22.56
CA ASN A 200 -8.72 0.01 -23.07
C ASN A 200 -9.97 -0.28 -22.24
N GLY A 201 -10.24 -1.55 -21.95
CA GLY A 201 -11.38 -1.94 -21.12
C GLY A 201 -11.31 -1.40 -19.68
N LEU A 202 -10.10 -1.30 -19.11
CA LEU A 202 -9.90 -0.71 -17.78
C LEU A 202 -10.15 0.80 -17.78
N ILE A 203 -9.62 1.52 -18.76
CA ILE A 203 -9.85 2.97 -18.90
C ILE A 203 -11.35 3.24 -19.10
N ALA A 204 -12.00 2.51 -20.00
CA ALA A 204 -13.44 2.65 -20.23
C ALA A 204 -14.27 2.40 -18.96
N LEU A 205 -13.88 1.38 -18.16
CA LEU A 205 -14.51 1.12 -16.86
C LEU A 205 -14.32 2.29 -15.90
N GLN A 206 -13.11 2.78 -15.75
CA GLN A 206 -12.78 3.88 -14.83
C GLN A 206 -13.54 5.16 -15.17
N GLU A 207 -13.51 5.55 -16.45
CA GLU A 207 -14.22 6.72 -16.94
C GLU A 207 -15.75 6.57 -16.83
N GLY A 208 -16.26 5.36 -17.07
CA GLY A 208 -17.67 5.05 -16.88
C GLY A 208 -18.11 5.19 -15.41
N LEU A 209 -17.31 4.70 -14.47
CA LEU A 209 -17.54 4.86 -13.02
C LEU A 209 -17.47 6.32 -12.60
N PHE A 210 -16.49 7.07 -13.11
CA PHE A 210 -16.37 8.50 -12.86
C PHE A 210 -17.60 9.28 -13.35
N LYS A 211 -18.01 9.06 -14.59
CA LYS A 211 -19.21 9.66 -15.15
C LYS A 211 -20.48 9.33 -14.36
N ALA A 212 -20.63 8.07 -13.96
CA ALA A 212 -21.78 7.65 -13.17
C ALA A 212 -21.84 8.33 -11.79
N ALA A 213 -20.69 8.57 -11.16
CA ALA A 213 -20.61 9.18 -9.84
C ALA A 213 -20.68 10.71 -9.85
N THR A 214 -20.22 11.38 -10.91
CA THR A 214 -20.07 12.84 -10.95
C THR A 214 -20.99 13.52 -11.95
N GLY A 215 -21.51 12.79 -12.93
CA GLY A 215 -22.26 13.35 -14.07
C GLY A 215 -21.39 14.01 -15.14
N ILE A 216 -20.06 14.08 -14.93
CA ILE A 216 -19.13 14.72 -15.86
C ILE A 216 -18.89 13.80 -17.07
N ALA A 217 -18.89 14.39 -18.27
CA ALA A 217 -18.64 13.65 -19.50
C ALA A 217 -17.20 13.14 -19.56
N THR A 218 -17.02 11.94 -20.10
CA THR A 218 -15.71 11.28 -20.20
C THR A 218 -14.74 12.03 -21.15
N ASP A 219 -15.25 12.88 -22.05
CA ASP A 219 -14.43 13.70 -22.93
C ASP A 219 -13.53 14.68 -22.19
N HIS A 220 -13.95 15.10 -20.97
CA HIS A 220 -13.11 15.91 -20.09
C HIS A 220 -11.97 15.11 -19.43
N VAL A 221 -12.00 13.77 -19.43
CA VAL A 221 -11.00 12.97 -18.75
C VAL A 221 -9.76 12.83 -19.62
N ILE A 222 -8.64 13.31 -19.11
CA ILE A 222 -7.31 13.22 -19.74
C ILE A 222 -6.42 12.17 -19.09
N PHE A 223 -6.81 11.67 -17.92
CA PHE A 223 -6.07 10.64 -17.17
C PHE A 223 -6.99 9.99 -16.15
N SER A 224 -6.92 8.69 -16.02
CA SER A 224 -7.51 7.95 -14.91
C SER A 224 -6.61 6.76 -14.53
N ASP A 225 -6.45 6.51 -13.25
CA ASP A 225 -5.75 5.34 -12.72
C ASP A 225 -6.34 4.96 -11.37
N TRP A 226 -6.19 3.71 -10.96
CA TRP A 226 -6.66 3.23 -9.68
C TRP A 226 -5.58 2.45 -8.94
N PHE A 227 -5.71 2.33 -7.63
CA PHE A 227 -4.79 1.58 -6.78
C PHE A 227 -5.50 1.04 -5.54
N GLY A 228 -4.91 0.02 -4.91
CA GLY A 228 -5.35 -0.51 -3.62
C GLY A 228 -4.43 -0.04 -2.50
N THR A 229 -5.00 0.23 -1.33
CA THR A 229 -4.26 0.51 -0.11
C THR A 229 -3.93 -0.79 0.64
N GLN A 230 -2.81 -0.79 1.35
CA GLN A 230 -2.35 -1.94 2.13
C GLN A 230 -3.31 -2.32 3.26
N SER A 231 -3.29 -3.61 3.65
CA SER A 231 -4.12 -4.17 4.73
C SER A 231 -3.42 -4.19 6.10
N GLY A 232 -2.27 -3.56 6.24
CA GLY A 232 -1.45 -3.61 7.47
C GLY A 232 -2.20 -3.26 8.76
N ALA A 233 -3.26 -2.44 8.68
CA ALA A 233 -4.12 -2.16 9.84
C ALA A 233 -4.92 -3.38 10.29
N ASP A 234 -5.34 -4.25 9.40
CA ASP A 234 -6.16 -5.43 9.73
C ASP A 234 -5.36 -6.41 10.56
N VAL A 235 -4.09 -6.62 10.23
CA VAL A 235 -3.15 -7.45 10.99
C VAL A 235 -2.93 -6.89 12.39
N LEU A 236 -2.65 -5.58 12.49
CA LEU A 236 -2.44 -4.93 13.79
C LEU A 236 -3.70 -4.97 14.66
N VAL A 237 -4.89 -4.81 14.08
CA VAL A 237 -6.17 -4.95 14.78
C VAL A 237 -6.38 -6.38 15.25
N ALA A 238 -6.05 -7.38 14.43
CA ALA A 238 -6.16 -8.79 14.79
C ALA A 238 -5.23 -9.14 15.96
N VAL A 239 -3.96 -8.73 15.92
CA VAL A 239 -3.00 -8.92 17.02
C VAL A 239 -3.48 -8.23 18.30
N LYS A 240 -3.93 -6.97 18.20
CA LYS A 240 -4.48 -6.24 19.36
C LYS A 240 -5.71 -6.92 19.94
N SER A 241 -6.59 -7.47 19.11
CA SER A 241 -7.79 -8.17 19.53
C SER A 241 -7.45 -9.49 20.23
N ALA A 242 -6.48 -10.23 19.70
CA ALA A 242 -5.97 -11.45 20.33
C ALA A 242 -5.38 -11.15 21.72
N ALA A 243 -4.50 -10.15 21.80
CA ALA A 243 -3.92 -9.70 23.06
C ALA A 243 -5.00 -9.26 24.08
N ALA A 244 -5.98 -8.48 23.63
CA ALA A 244 -7.07 -8.03 24.48
C ALA A 244 -7.96 -9.18 24.98
N SER A 245 -8.16 -10.21 24.16
CA SER A 245 -8.92 -11.41 24.54
C SER A 245 -8.22 -12.20 25.65
N VAL A 246 -6.90 -12.36 25.55
CA VAL A 246 -6.09 -13.00 26.60
C VAL A 246 -6.13 -12.19 27.89
N LEU A 247 -5.94 -10.87 27.82
CA LEU A 247 -5.97 -9.99 28.99
C LEU A 247 -7.34 -9.93 29.70
N LYS A 248 -8.43 -10.17 28.98
CA LYS A 248 -9.79 -10.21 29.54
C LYS A 248 -10.21 -11.58 30.04
N SER A 249 -9.49 -12.63 29.69
CA SER A 249 -9.84 -13.99 30.09
C SER A 249 -9.49 -14.22 31.57
N PRO A 250 -10.42 -14.67 32.38
CA PRO A 250 -10.12 -15.02 33.79
C PRO A 250 -9.27 -16.30 33.92
N THR A 251 -9.12 -17.06 32.83
CA THR A 251 -8.42 -18.37 32.82
C THR A 251 -7.11 -18.32 32.05
N LEU A 252 -6.85 -17.26 31.26
CA LEU A 252 -5.61 -17.10 30.51
C LEU A 252 -4.73 -16.08 31.24
N ASP A 253 -3.54 -16.50 31.59
CA ASP A 253 -2.54 -15.63 32.20
C ASP A 253 -1.94 -14.70 31.14
N ALA A 254 -1.80 -13.42 31.48
CA ALA A 254 -1.04 -12.46 30.66
C ALA A 254 0.41 -12.92 30.43
N ALA A 255 0.96 -13.77 31.28
CA ALA A 255 2.23 -14.46 31.10
C ALA A 255 2.28 -15.30 29.82
N ALA A 256 1.15 -15.81 29.34
CA ALA A 256 1.07 -16.56 28.09
C ALA A 256 1.40 -15.72 26.86
N LEU A 257 1.25 -14.39 26.92
CA LEU A 257 1.64 -13.46 25.88
C LEU A 257 3.11 -13.03 25.96
N TRP A 258 3.78 -13.36 27.05
CA TRP A 258 5.15 -12.94 27.26
C TRP A 258 6.13 -14.01 26.82
N LYS A 259 6.71 -13.83 25.67
CA LYS A 259 7.78 -14.71 25.19
C LYS A 259 9.15 -14.22 25.66
N GLN A 260 9.44 -12.98 25.35
CA GLN A 260 10.68 -12.33 25.73
C GLN A 260 10.59 -10.81 25.51
N ASP A 261 11.52 -10.08 26.07
CA ASP A 261 11.71 -8.66 25.74
C ASP A 261 12.69 -8.49 24.56
N ALA A 262 12.90 -7.26 24.11
CA ALA A 262 13.83 -6.93 23.03
C ALA A 262 15.31 -7.31 23.33
N LYS A 263 15.63 -7.73 24.56
CA LYS A 263 16.95 -8.20 24.98
C LYS A 263 17.01 -9.72 25.14
N GLY A 264 15.94 -10.42 24.77
CA GLY A 264 15.83 -11.88 24.93
C GLY A 264 15.53 -12.35 26.35
N ASN A 265 15.09 -11.47 27.24
CA ASN A 265 14.72 -11.84 28.60
C ASN A 265 13.34 -12.48 28.61
N THR A 266 13.28 -13.75 28.96
CA THR A 266 12.06 -14.56 29.03
C THR A 266 11.31 -14.40 30.36
N SER A 267 11.90 -13.76 31.35
CA SER A 267 11.25 -13.56 32.64
C SER A 267 10.17 -12.50 32.55
N LEU A 268 8.92 -12.89 32.72
CA LEU A 268 7.80 -11.93 32.79
C LEU A 268 8.02 -11.03 34.01
N PRO A 269 8.02 -9.70 33.85
CA PRO A 269 7.95 -8.81 34.99
C PRO A 269 6.61 -9.02 35.68
N GLY A 270 6.61 -9.13 37.01
CA GLY A 270 5.42 -9.48 37.82
C GLY A 270 4.21 -8.54 37.66
N THR A 271 4.43 -7.37 37.07
CA THR A 271 3.37 -6.41 36.70
C THR A 271 3.83 -5.54 35.53
N TYR A 272 2.89 -5.19 34.64
CA TYR A 272 3.13 -4.13 33.66
C TYR A 272 3.08 -2.79 34.41
N THR A 273 4.22 -2.24 34.72
CA THR A 273 4.32 -0.96 35.42
C THR A 273 4.81 0.12 34.49
N LEU A 274 4.11 1.26 34.50
CA LEU A 274 4.66 2.49 33.98
C LEU A 274 5.48 3.16 35.10
N ALA A 275 6.80 3.22 34.93
CA ALA A 275 7.67 3.91 35.86
C ALA A 275 8.05 5.26 35.28
N VAL A 276 7.67 6.36 35.95
CA VAL A 276 8.15 7.71 35.63
C VAL A 276 9.49 7.88 36.32
N THR A 277 10.56 8.01 35.54
CA THR A 277 11.94 8.01 36.05
C THR A 277 12.58 9.41 36.05
N GLY A 278 11.96 10.38 35.41
CA GLY A 278 12.49 11.73 35.30
C GLY A 278 11.43 12.78 35.05
N ASN A 279 11.76 13.99 35.48
CA ASN A 279 11.00 15.23 35.23
C ASN A 279 11.99 16.33 34.91
N ASN A 280 12.16 16.65 33.65
CA ASN A 280 13.12 17.64 33.17
C ASN A 280 12.42 18.83 32.54
N ALA A 281 13.10 19.99 32.60
CA ALA A 281 12.68 21.14 31.80
C ALA A 281 12.77 20.79 30.30
N PHE A 282 11.88 21.36 29.52
CA PHE A 282 11.78 21.08 28.07
C PHE A 282 13.12 21.23 27.34
N LEU A 283 13.82 22.36 27.52
CA LEU A 283 15.09 22.59 26.84
C LEU A 283 16.21 21.65 27.29
N THR A 284 16.18 21.21 28.54
CA THR A 284 17.15 20.22 29.04
C THR A 284 16.93 18.89 28.39
N GLN A 285 15.67 18.43 28.30
CA GLN A 285 15.34 17.16 27.65
C GLN A 285 15.61 17.20 26.14
N LEU A 286 15.32 18.31 25.47
CA LEU A 286 15.59 18.50 24.05
C LEU A 286 17.06 18.23 23.69
N ASN A 287 18.00 18.70 24.50
CA ASN A 287 19.43 18.51 24.28
C ASN A 287 19.86 17.04 24.43
N THR A 288 19.16 16.26 25.22
CA THR A 288 19.45 14.84 25.46
C THR A 288 18.68 13.91 24.49
N GLU A 289 17.75 14.45 23.70
CA GLU A 289 16.95 13.66 22.77
C GLU A 289 17.81 13.11 21.62
N LEU A 290 17.83 11.80 21.48
CA LEU A 290 18.67 11.12 20.50
C LEU A 290 18.05 11.03 19.10
N PHE A 291 16.73 11.16 19.00
CA PHE A 291 16.01 11.00 17.74
C PHE A 291 15.97 12.27 16.89
N LEU A 292 16.30 13.43 17.47
CA LEU A 292 16.33 14.67 16.73
C LEU A 292 17.73 14.97 16.20
N PRO A 293 17.88 15.29 14.91
CA PRO A 293 19.11 15.82 14.33
C PRO A 293 19.55 17.11 15.03
N GLN A 294 20.85 17.37 15.04
CA GLN A 294 21.40 18.51 15.76
C GLN A 294 20.88 19.86 15.26
N ASP A 295 20.75 20.02 13.95
CA ASP A 295 20.18 21.22 13.32
C ASP A 295 18.74 21.52 13.79
N GLN A 296 17.93 20.48 13.98
CA GLN A 296 16.58 20.63 14.53
C GLN A 296 16.60 20.99 16.01
N LYS A 297 17.51 20.42 16.81
CA LYS A 297 17.70 20.80 18.20
C LYS A 297 18.10 22.28 18.33
N ASP A 298 19.01 22.71 17.48
CA ASP A 298 19.49 24.09 17.44
C ASP A 298 18.36 25.06 17.06
N ALA A 299 17.58 24.72 16.04
CA ALA A 299 16.40 25.49 15.62
C ALA A 299 15.35 25.61 16.75
N LEU A 300 15.04 24.49 17.41
CA LEU A 300 14.10 24.49 18.54
C LEU A 300 14.66 25.27 19.75
N THR A 301 15.94 25.12 20.04
CA THR A 301 16.60 25.89 21.10
C THR A 301 16.59 27.40 20.81
N ALA A 302 16.81 27.78 19.55
CA ALA A 302 16.70 29.17 19.13
C ALA A 302 15.27 29.72 19.25
N ALA A 303 14.26 28.91 18.95
CA ALA A 303 12.85 29.31 19.02
C ALA A 303 12.32 29.42 20.45
N PHE A 304 12.72 28.52 21.34
CA PHE A 304 12.23 28.41 22.73
C PHE A 304 13.20 28.86 23.80
N GLY A 305 14.40 29.30 23.42
CA GLY A 305 15.47 29.71 24.32
C GLY A 305 15.20 31.02 25.07
N PRO A 306 16.07 31.37 26.01
CA PRO A 306 15.96 32.62 26.77
C PRO A 306 15.85 33.85 25.87
N GLY A 307 14.95 34.77 26.21
CA GLY A 307 14.72 36.00 25.45
C GLY A 307 13.81 35.88 24.23
N THR A 308 13.31 34.68 23.89
CA THR A 308 12.37 34.48 22.79
C THR A 308 10.91 34.58 23.27
N PRO A 309 9.96 34.92 22.38
CA PRO A 309 8.53 34.94 22.73
C PRO A 309 7.98 33.60 23.24
N LEU A 310 8.57 32.46 22.82
CA LEU A 310 8.14 31.11 23.22
C LEU A 310 8.84 30.58 24.48
N ASN A 311 9.79 31.35 25.07
CA ASN A 311 10.52 30.91 26.26
C ASN A 311 9.60 30.61 27.45
N GLY A 312 8.55 31.41 27.62
CA GLY A 312 7.57 31.18 28.69
C GLY A 312 6.86 29.82 28.56
N VAL A 313 6.55 29.40 27.35
CA VAL A 313 5.99 28.07 27.10
C VAL A 313 6.99 26.97 27.44
N ALA A 314 8.25 27.13 27.04
CA ALA A 314 9.31 26.17 27.36
C ALA A 314 9.55 26.02 28.87
N GLN A 315 9.48 27.12 29.63
CA GLN A 315 9.64 27.11 31.10
C GLN A 315 8.48 26.40 31.80
N LEU A 316 7.27 26.56 31.30
CA LEU A 316 6.07 25.90 31.87
C LEU A 316 5.96 24.42 31.46
N THR A 317 6.59 24.06 30.36
CA THR A 317 6.55 22.67 29.84
C THR A 317 7.49 21.79 30.65
N LYS A 318 6.95 20.69 31.18
CA LYS A 318 7.71 19.62 31.84
C LYS A 318 7.69 18.37 30.98
N VAL A 319 8.86 17.78 30.80
CA VAL A 319 9.00 16.49 30.08
C VAL A 319 9.22 15.42 31.13
N TYR A 320 8.27 14.49 31.17
CA TYR A 320 8.36 13.31 32.02
C TYR A 320 8.92 12.16 31.19
N THR A 321 9.98 11.54 31.67
CA THR A 321 10.54 10.33 31.08
C THR A 321 10.16 9.12 31.90
N GLY A 322 9.91 8.02 31.26
CA GLY A 322 9.51 6.80 31.96
C GLY A 322 9.79 5.57 31.12
N SER A 323 9.57 4.44 31.68
CA SER A 323 9.63 3.14 31.00
C SER A 323 8.35 2.38 31.23
N VAL A 324 7.92 1.64 30.22
CA VAL A 324 6.85 0.65 30.31
C VAL A 324 7.38 -0.66 29.77
N LYS A 325 7.10 -1.76 30.49
CA LYS A 325 7.43 -3.09 30.03
C LYS A 325 6.23 -3.64 29.25
N LEU A 326 6.45 -3.93 27.99
CA LEU A 326 5.42 -4.46 27.08
C LEU A 326 5.89 -5.80 26.50
N PRO A 327 4.95 -6.69 26.15
CA PRO A 327 5.28 -7.90 25.38
C PRO A 327 5.92 -7.49 24.06
N TYR A 328 6.90 -8.25 23.63
CA TYR A 328 7.63 -8.02 22.40
C TYR A 328 7.31 -9.13 21.40
N PHE A 329 6.67 -8.80 20.31
CA PHE A 329 6.18 -9.74 19.30
C PHE A 329 7.07 -9.84 18.06
N LEU A 330 8.18 -9.13 18.02
CA LEU A 330 9.14 -9.21 16.93
C LEU A 330 10.26 -10.18 17.31
N SER A 331 10.90 -10.77 16.30
CA SER A 331 12.08 -11.60 16.50
C SER A 331 13.18 -10.82 17.20
N THR A 332 13.78 -11.40 18.22
CA THR A 332 14.93 -10.79 18.89
C THR A 332 16.23 -11.23 18.23
N PRO A 333 17.22 -10.33 18.07
CA PRO A 333 18.51 -10.74 17.56
C PRO A 333 19.15 -11.79 18.49
N ALA A 334 19.67 -12.87 17.91
CA ALA A 334 20.34 -13.93 18.67
C ALA A 334 21.57 -13.43 19.44
N ILE A 335 22.09 -12.26 19.09
CA ILE A 335 23.22 -11.58 19.74
C ILE A 335 22.74 -10.18 20.13
N ALA A 336 22.78 -9.85 21.40
CA ALA A 336 22.43 -8.54 21.91
C ALA A 336 23.25 -7.45 21.19
N GLY A 337 22.54 -6.45 20.63
CA GLY A 337 23.15 -5.34 19.88
C GLY A 337 23.38 -5.61 18.39
N SER A 338 23.11 -6.80 17.86
CA SER A 338 23.17 -7.09 16.43
C SER A 338 21.82 -6.86 15.76
N TRP A 339 21.56 -5.65 15.36
CA TRP A 339 20.33 -5.27 14.64
C TRP A 339 20.28 -5.82 13.21
N ASP A 340 21.40 -6.33 12.66
CA ASP A 340 21.43 -6.86 11.30
C ASP A 340 20.58 -8.13 11.15
N LYS A 341 20.50 -8.95 12.20
CA LYS A 341 19.59 -10.10 12.21
C LYS A 341 18.13 -9.72 12.44
N ALA A 342 17.85 -8.67 13.22
CA ALA A 342 16.50 -8.18 13.41
C ALA A 342 15.88 -7.64 12.11
N LYS A 343 16.70 -7.13 11.19
CA LYS A 343 16.26 -6.71 9.85
C LYS A 343 15.86 -7.87 8.93
N THR A 344 16.42 -9.06 9.18
CA THR A 344 16.18 -10.26 8.37
C THR A 344 15.21 -11.25 9.01
N GLN A 345 14.87 -11.04 10.29
CA GLN A 345 13.92 -11.84 11.05
C GLN A 345 12.62 -11.05 11.25
N SER A 346 12.00 -10.65 10.16
CA SER A 346 10.64 -10.12 10.15
C SER A 346 9.62 -11.22 10.47
N TRP A 347 8.38 -10.86 10.71
CA TRP A 347 7.29 -11.82 10.74
C TRP A 347 7.21 -12.55 9.41
N HIS A 348 7.13 -13.88 9.48
CA HIS A 348 7.00 -14.72 8.31
C HIS A 348 5.53 -15.11 8.12
N GLY A 349 5.12 -15.24 6.88
CA GLY A 349 3.83 -15.84 6.57
C GLY A 349 3.83 -17.33 6.96
N ALA A 350 2.87 -17.74 7.77
CA ALA A 350 2.73 -19.16 8.16
C ALA A 350 2.29 -20.05 7.01
N ILE A 351 1.62 -19.47 6.04
CA ILE A 351 1.16 -20.14 4.81
C ILE A 351 1.48 -19.27 3.61
N PRO A 352 1.59 -19.83 2.41
CA PRO A 352 1.63 -19.05 1.19
C PRO A 352 0.36 -18.22 1.05
N SER A 353 0.46 -17.07 0.36
CA SER A 353 -0.70 -16.25 0.04
C SER A 353 -1.84 -17.10 -0.54
N LEU A 354 -3.04 -16.98 0.01
CA LEU A 354 -4.23 -17.63 -0.56
C LEU A 354 -4.43 -17.26 -2.03
N TYR A 355 -3.98 -16.07 -2.42
CA TYR A 355 -3.98 -15.66 -3.82
C TYR A 355 -3.00 -16.48 -4.67
N ALA A 356 -1.80 -16.79 -4.15
CA ALA A 356 -0.85 -17.66 -4.83
C ALA A 356 -1.39 -19.09 -4.97
N ILE A 357 -1.98 -19.63 -3.88
CA ILE A 357 -2.66 -20.93 -3.92
C ILE A 357 -3.79 -20.94 -4.96
N ALA A 358 -4.64 -19.93 -4.97
CA ALA A 358 -5.73 -19.83 -5.91
C ALA A 358 -5.27 -19.75 -7.37
N ASN A 359 -4.19 -19.04 -7.66
CA ASN A 359 -3.59 -19.02 -9.00
C ASN A 359 -3.03 -20.39 -9.40
N ALA A 360 -2.39 -21.10 -8.47
CA ALA A 360 -1.89 -22.45 -8.71
C ALA A 360 -3.05 -23.45 -8.98
N LEU A 361 -4.13 -23.39 -8.21
CA LEU A 361 -5.34 -24.18 -8.44
C LEU A 361 -5.94 -23.90 -9.82
N LYS A 362 -6.02 -22.64 -10.21
CA LYS A 362 -6.49 -22.22 -11.52
C LYS A 362 -5.62 -22.75 -12.66
N ALA A 363 -4.32 -22.85 -12.42
CA ALA A 363 -3.38 -23.46 -13.36
C ALA A 363 -3.44 -25.00 -13.33
N SER A 364 -4.27 -25.59 -12.46
CA SER A 364 -4.32 -27.03 -12.19
C SER A 364 -2.96 -27.62 -11.79
N ASP A 365 -2.23 -26.88 -10.95
CA ASP A 365 -0.90 -27.28 -10.48
C ASP A 365 -1.02 -28.51 -9.57
N SER A 366 -0.52 -29.63 -10.08
CA SER A 366 -0.65 -30.94 -9.42
C SER A 366 0.15 -31.03 -8.11
N GLU A 367 1.28 -30.32 -7.98
CA GLU A 367 2.08 -30.30 -6.75
C GLU A 367 1.31 -29.57 -5.65
N VAL A 368 0.75 -28.41 -5.95
CA VAL A 368 -0.05 -27.64 -5.01
C VAL A 368 -1.31 -28.40 -4.61
N ILE A 369 -2.02 -28.99 -5.57
CA ILE A 369 -3.22 -29.81 -5.30
C ILE A 369 -2.87 -30.97 -4.36
N THR A 370 -1.78 -31.70 -4.65
CA THR A 370 -1.33 -32.81 -3.82
C THR A 370 -0.95 -32.34 -2.41
N GLY A 371 -0.27 -31.22 -2.30
CA GLY A 371 0.11 -30.62 -1.01
C GLY A 371 -1.10 -30.21 -0.18
N LEU A 372 -2.11 -29.60 -0.81
CA LEU A 372 -3.37 -29.22 -0.16
C LEU A 372 -4.16 -30.44 0.36
N VAL A 373 -4.27 -31.48 -0.45
CA VAL A 373 -4.90 -32.76 -0.03
C VAL A 373 -4.12 -33.38 1.12
N GLY A 374 -2.79 -33.37 1.02
CA GLY A 374 -1.91 -33.86 2.11
C GLY A 374 -2.05 -33.08 3.41
N ALA A 375 -2.38 -31.79 3.34
CA ALA A 375 -2.69 -30.94 4.48
C ALA A 375 -4.13 -31.18 5.04
N GLY A 376 -4.94 -32.01 4.39
CA GLY A 376 -6.29 -32.33 4.83
C GLY A 376 -7.38 -31.40 4.29
N VAL A 377 -7.07 -30.61 3.26
CA VAL A 377 -8.11 -29.85 2.52
C VAL A 377 -9.00 -30.81 1.73
N ASP A 378 -10.31 -30.58 1.75
CA ASP A 378 -11.27 -31.44 1.09
C ASP A 378 -11.05 -31.45 -0.43
N PRO A 379 -10.78 -32.62 -1.05
CA PRO A 379 -10.64 -32.73 -2.50
C PRO A 379 -11.88 -32.28 -3.28
N ALA A 380 -13.09 -32.41 -2.72
CA ALA A 380 -14.31 -31.94 -3.34
C ALA A 380 -14.30 -30.41 -3.46
N LEU A 381 -13.93 -29.70 -2.39
CA LEU A 381 -13.74 -28.26 -2.39
C LEU A 381 -12.69 -27.83 -3.42
N LEU A 382 -11.56 -28.53 -3.48
CA LEU A 382 -10.52 -28.21 -4.47
C LEU A 382 -11.03 -28.35 -5.90
N GLY A 383 -11.81 -29.38 -6.19
CA GLY A 383 -12.46 -29.55 -7.49
C GLY A 383 -13.40 -28.40 -7.85
N GLU A 384 -14.19 -27.94 -6.89
CA GLU A 384 -15.07 -26.78 -7.04
C GLU A 384 -14.30 -25.46 -7.25
N LEU A 385 -13.22 -25.24 -6.50
CA LEU A 385 -12.37 -24.05 -6.66
C LEU A 385 -11.61 -24.01 -7.98
N ILE A 386 -11.23 -25.16 -8.52
CA ILE A 386 -10.64 -25.28 -9.87
C ILE A 386 -11.68 -24.95 -10.94
N ALA A 387 -12.91 -25.44 -10.77
CA ALA A 387 -14.01 -25.21 -11.69
C ALA A 387 -14.51 -23.76 -11.64
N ASP A 388 -14.59 -23.18 -10.46
CA ASP A 388 -15.02 -21.79 -10.23
C ASP A 388 -14.04 -21.02 -9.36
N PRO A 389 -13.01 -20.39 -9.96
CA PRO A 389 -12.03 -19.58 -9.22
C PRO A 389 -12.61 -18.36 -8.48
N THR A 390 -13.91 -18.07 -8.61
CA THR A 390 -14.55 -16.97 -7.90
C THR A 390 -14.81 -17.28 -6.42
N ARG A 391 -14.75 -18.57 -6.05
CA ARG A 391 -14.97 -19.08 -4.70
C ARG A 391 -13.70 -19.11 -3.82
N GLN A 392 -12.65 -18.40 -4.20
CA GLN A 392 -11.35 -18.42 -3.50
C GLN A 392 -11.44 -18.05 -2.01
N SER A 393 -12.44 -17.26 -1.62
CA SER A 393 -12.67 -16.93 -0.20
C SER A 393 -12.97 -18.15 0.67
N GLU A 394 -13.40 -19.26 0.09
CA GLU A 394 -13.66 -20.50 0.81
C GLU A 394 -12.38 -21.20 1.26
N LEU A 395 -11.24 -20.94 0.61
CA LEU A 395 -9.93 -21.37 1.10
C LEU A 395 -9.58 -20.77 2.47
N LEU A 396 -10.15 -19.62 2.81
CA LEU A 396 -9.92 -19.01 4.11
C LEU A 396 -10.43 -19.88 5.26
N ALA A 397 -11.51 -20.62 5.06
CA ALA A 397 -12.02 -21.57 6.06
C ALA A 397 -11.06 -22.75 6.30
N GLU A 398 -10.23 -23.07 5.32
CA GLU A 398 -9.26 -24.16 5.36
C GLU A 398 -7.85 -23.71 5.81
N ALA A 399 -7.65 -22.39 6.00
CA ALA A 399 -6.33 -21.81 6.27
C ALA A 399 -5.64 -22.41 7.51
N SER A 400 -6.39 -22.79 8.53
CA SER A 400 -5.84 -23.41 9.74
C SER A 400 -5.16 -24.76 9.47
N LYS A 401 -5.55 -25.48 8.42
CA LYS A 401 -4.94 -26.74 8.00
C LYS A 401 -3.61 -26.54 7.27
N LEU A 402 -3.34 -25.32 6.83
CA LEU A 402 -2.16 -24.97 6.03
C LEU A 402 -1.03 -24.40 6.88
N ILE A 403 -1.26 -24.18 8.18
CA ILE A 403 -0.26 -23.66 9.10
C ILE A 403 0.92 -24.63 9.18
N GLY A 404 2.14 -24.15 8.91
CA GLY A 404 3.36 -24.97 8.90
C GLY A 404 3.49 -25.91 7.71
N VAL A 405 2.56 -25.89 6.75
CA VAL A 405 2.62 -26.70 5.53
C VAL A 405 3.40 -25.97 4.46
N THR A 406 4.42 -26.60 3.89
CA THR A 406 5.13 -26.09 2.73
C THR A 406 4.48 -26.63 1.47
N LEU A 407 3.89 -25.74 0.67
CA LEU A 407 3.39 -26.06 -0.66
C LEU A 407 4.47 -25.78 -1.70
N THR A 408 4.58 -26.62 -2.72
CA THR A 408 5.55 -26.46 -3.82
C THR A 408 4.83 -26.33 -5.17
N SER A 409 5.46 -25.58 -6.07
CA SER A 409 5.05 -25.45 -7.47
C SER A 409 6.31 -25.49 -8.34
N GLY A 410 6.38 -26.44 -9.27
CA GLY A 410 7.58 -26.67 -10.06
C GLY A 410 8.83 -27.00 -9.22
N GLY A 411 8.65 -27.75 -8.13
CA GLY A 411 9.73 -28.15 -7.21
C GLY A 411 10.24 -27.02 -6.31
N LYS A 412 9.60 -25.85 -6.29
CA LYS A 412 9.99 -24.71 -5.44
C LYS A 412 8.87 -24.40 -4.46
N PRO A 413 9.20 -24.06 -3.20
CA PRO A 413 8.20 -23.60 -2.24
C PRO A 413 7.47 -22.37 -2.78
N LEU A 414 6.15 -22.31 -2.54
CA LEU A 414 5.40 -21.06 -2.72
C LEU A 414 5.92 -20.03 -1.73
N ASP A 415 6.07 -18.80 -2.21
CA ASP A 415 6.69 -17.73 -1.43
C ASP A 415 5.77 -17.25 -0.30
N ALA A 416 6.08 -17.65 0.93
CA ALA A 416 5.35 -17.24 2.13
C ALA A 416 5.64 -15.79 2.53
N GLU A 417 6.79 -15.24 2.13
CA GLU A 417 7.19 -13.85 2.42
C GLU A 417 6.32 -12.85 1.67
N ARG A 418 5.75 -13.26 0.56
CA ARG A 418 4.80 -12.45 -0.22
C ARG A 418 3.35 -12.72 0.18
N ASN A 419 3.12 -13.03 1.43
CA ASN A 419 1.79 -13.28 1.94
C ASN A 419 0.97 -11.99 1.98
N ILE A 420 -0.24 -12.03 1.44
CA ILE A 420 -1.12 -10.87 1.34
C ILE A 420 -2.06 -10.85 2.54
N GLY A 421 -1.79 -9.97 3.50
CA GLY A 421 -2.61 -9.82 4.71
C GLY A 421 -4.09 -9.58 4.44
N ARG A 422 -4.44 -8.93 3.34
CA ARG A 422 -5.83 -8.72 2.88
C ARG A 422 -6.61 -10.01 2.67
N PHE A 423 -5.96 -11.05 2.15
CA PHE A 423 -6.59 -12.32 1.85
C PHE A 423 -6.34 -13.35 2.95
N ASN A 424 -5.39 -13.09 3.83
CA ASN A 424 -5.07 -13.99 4.92
C ASN A 424 -4.33 -13.28 6.06
N PRO A 425 -5.03 -12.66 7.02
CA PRO A 425 -4.41 -12.08 8.20
C PRO A 425 -3.90 -13.13 9.20
N LEU A 426 -4.37 -14.41 9.09
CA LEU A 426 -4.04 -15.48 10.04
C LEU A 426 -2.56 -15.86 10.08
N PRO A 427 -1.81 -15.93 8.96
CA PRO A 427 -0.40 -16.29 9.00
C PRO A 427 0.46 -15.37 9.86
N MET A 428 0.11 -14.08 9.89
CA MET A 428 0.80 -13.12 10.74
C MET A 428 0.44 -13.27 12.22
N LEU A 429 -0.67 -13.93 12.54
CA LEU A 429 -1.07 -14.26 13.89
C LEU A 429 -0.35 -15.50 14.45
N GLU A 430 0.23 -16.34 13.61
CA GLU A 430 0.90 -17.55 14.07
C GLU A 430 2.12 -17.21 14.93
N GLU A 431 2.94 -16.26 14.54
CA GLU A 431 4.04 -15.80 15.38
C GLU A 431 3.57 -15.18 16.70
N VAL A 432 2.38 -14.61 16.74
CA VAL A 432 1.73 -14.14 17.95
C VAL A 432 1.18 -15.32 18.76
N GLN A 433 0.66 -16.35 18.12
CA GLN A 433 0.14 -17.55 18.79
C GLN A 433 1.25 -18.48 19.29
N SER A 434 2.40 -18.48 18.65
CA SER A 434 3.57 -19.23 19.10
C SER A 434 4.33 -18.52 20.25
N VAL A 435 3.83 -17.38 20.66
CA VAL A 435 4.28 -16.59 21.83
C VAL A 435 3.47 -17.01 23.13
#